data_bc557fc5ecc2bd4bb399a2fc8fb7513e
#
_entry.id   bc557fc5ecc2bd4bb399a2fc8fb7513e
#
_cell.length_a   1.000
_cell.length_b   1.000
_cell.length_c   1.000
_cell.angle_alpha   90.00
_cell.angle_beta   90.00
_cell.angle_gamma   90.00
#
_symmetry.space_group_name_H-M   'P 1'
#
loop_
_entity.id
_entity.type
_entity.pdbx_description
1 polymer ?
#
loop_
_entity_poly.entity_id
_entity_poly.type
_entity_poly.pdbx_seq_one_letter_code
_entity_poly.pdbx_strand_id
1 'polypeptide(L)'
;MRERERFPKSLNAVNIVCFRIDWHDRMLNVLLTRRDIAPYKNKWSLPGGFVQSDETIEEAAKRIFIKETGLTPNYLSQFRTYSNSKRDQRVIDEKTGEKARVITTSFTAIYTDNQRFVLHEESNDIKWFKIPRKYLTRYIPEDMAFDHFDILLDSSNRLRISLEYSGLATRFLPEYFTLGQIQDIYEIIWEVELDPANFREKLTNVEGWIKETKSEPKDAEPRRGKPPTWYKEHDIPQFDRMISNPNGAVIREKESEYQKNLDNLTGEIPIINN
;
A
#
# COMPACT_ATOMS: atom_id res chain seq x y z
N MET A 1 -45.52 20.71 -6.15
CA MET A 1 -44.16 20.76 -5.59
C MET A 1 -43.57 19.37 -5.77
N ARG A 2 -42.50 19.20 -6.58
CA ARG A 2 -41.80 17.92 -6.68
C ARG A 2 -41.16 17.63 -5.34
N GLU A 3 -41.49 16.47 -4.72
CA GLU A 3 -40.77 15.97 -3.55
C GLU A 3 -39.28 15.96 -3.90
N ARG A 4 -38.45 16.65 -3.11
CA ARG A 4 -36.99 16.56 -3.23
C ARG A 4 -36.62 15.14 -2.87
N GLU A 5 -36.17 14.35 -3.85
CA GLU A 5 -35.56 13.04 -3.60
C GLU A 5 -34.56 13.15 -2.47
N ARG A 6 -34.79 12.43 -1.38
CA ARG A 6 -33.85 12.35 -0.26
C ARG A 6 -32.80 11.30 -0.60
N PHE A 7 -31.66 11.75 -1.08
CA PHE A 7 -30.52 10.85 -1.22
C PHE A 7 -29.98 10.42 0.14
N PRO A 8 -29.67 9.11 0.33
CA PRO A 8 -29.10 8.64 1.58
C PRO A 8 -27.73 9.29 1.81
N LYS A 9 -27.52 9.79 3.02
CA LYS A 9 -26.23 10.37 3.41
C LYS A 9 -25.19 9.26 3.58
N SER A 10 -24.02 9.46 2.99
CA SER A 10 -22.85 8.63 3.25
C SER A 10 -21.70 9.48 3.76
N LEU A 11 -20.89 8.90 4.61
CA LEU A 11 -19.65 9.48 5.09
C LEU A 11 -18.49 8.92 4.27
N ASN A 12 -17.58 9.80 3.90
CA ASN A 12 -16.36 9.42 3.20
C ASN A 12 -15.22 9.28 4.19
N ALA A 13 -14.50 8.19 4.09
CA ALA A 13 -13.31 7.92 4.88
C ALA A 13 -12.15 7.53 3.97
N VAL A 14 -10.94 7.58 4.50
CA VAL A 14 -9.74 7.07 3.85
C VAL A 14 -9.02 6.09 4.75
N ASN A 15 -8.37 5.09 4.16
CA ASN A 15 -7.40 4.23 4.81
C ASN A 15 -6.11 4.22 4.00
N ILE A 16 -4.97 4.12 4.68
CA ILE A 16 -3.66 4.13 4.03
C ILE A 16 -2.91 2.85 4.39
N VAL A 17 -2.53 2.08 3.38
CA VAL A 17 -1.62 0.94 3.52
C VAL A 17 -0.21 1.43 3.19
N CYS A 18 0.59 1.68 4.23
CA CYS A 18 1.94 2.18 4.07
C CYS A 18 2.95 1.05 4.13
N PHE A 19 3.73 0.89 3.07
CA PHE A 19 4.78 -0.11 2.94
C PHE A 19 6.17 0.50 3.09
N ARG A 20 7.10 -0.29 3.63
CA ARG A 20 8.55 -0.05 3.56
C ARG A 20 9.30 -1.36 3.35
N ILE A 21 10.53 -1.28 2.86
CA ILE A 21 11.47 -2.39 2.91
C ILE A 21 12.28 -2.31 4.19
N ASP A 22 12.31 -3.39 4.93
CA ASP A 22 13.31 -3.63 5.97
C ASP A 22 14.53 -4.27 5.31
N TRP A 23 15.59 -3.49 5.14
CA TRP A 23 16.81 -3.93 4.46
C TRP A 23 17.62 -4.93 5.26
N HIS A 24 17.54 -4.88 6.59
CA HIS A 24 18.24 -5.81 7.47
C HIS A 24 17.65 -7.22 7.35
N ASP A 25 16.34 -7.30 7.47
CA ASP A 25 15.61 -8.58 7.40
C ASP A 25 15.22 -8.99 5.98
N ARG A 26 15.48 -8.13 4.98
CA ARG A 26 15.04 -8.30 3.57
C ARG A 26 13.55 -8.64 3.47
N MET A 27 12.72 -7.82 4.11
CA MET A 27 11.28 -8.05 4.22
C MET A 27 10.47 -6.81 3.88
N LEU A 28 9.33 -7.03 3.24
CA LEU A 28 8.31 -5.99 3.11
C LEU A 28 7.57 -5.84 4.45
N ASN A 29 7.43 -4.62 4.92
CA ASN A 29 6.72 -4.28 6.14
C ASN A 29 5.54 -3.34 5.86
N VAL A 30 4.51 -3.42 6.70
CA VAL A 30 3.37 -2.50 6.71
C VAL A 30 3.29 -1.76 8.04
N LEU A 31 2.91 -0.49 7.99
CA LEU A 31 2.66 0.32 9.17
C LEU A 31 1.22 0.13 9.65
N LEU A 32 1.05 -0.23 10.91
CA LEU A 32 -0.24 -0.27 11.57
C LEU A 32 -0.26 0.67 12.78
N THR A 33 -1.44 1.22 13.07
CA THR A 33 -1.71 2.04 14.23
C THR A 33 -2.66 1.31 15.18
N ARG A 34 -2.49 1.48 16.48
CA ARG A 34 -3.36 0.91 17.49
C ARG A 34 -4.48 1.89 17.83
N ARG A 35 -5.71 1.42 17.80
CA ARG A 35 -6.88 2.27 18.05
C ARG A 35 -7.02 2.62 19.52
N ASP A 36 -7.23 3.88 19.82
CA ASP A 36 -7.48 4.43 21.16
C ASP A 36 -8.98 4.58 21.48
N ILE A 37 -9.85 4.51 20.45
CA ILE A 37 -11.30 4.72 20.56
C ILE A 37 -12.14 3.52 20.13
N ALA A 38 -13.37 3.45 20.67
CA ALA A 38 -14.38 2.49 20.23
C ALA A 38 -14.92 2.82 18.82
N PRO A 39 -15.43 1.83 18.09
CA PRO A 39 -15.28 0.41 18.31
C PRO A 39 -13.87 -0.06 18.00
N TYR A 40 -13.55 -1.29 18.38
CA TYR A 40 -12.23 -1.90 18.17
C TYR A 40 -11.09 -1.22 18.93
N LYS A 41 -11.38 -0.60 20.11
CA LYS A 41 -10.34 -0.06 20.99
C LYS A 41 -9.25 -1.11 21.26
N ASN A 42 -7.99 -0.70 21.22
CA ASN A 42 -6.79 -1.53 21.37
C ASN A 42 -6.51 -2.52 20.22
N LYS A 43 -7.33 -2.58 19.17
CA LYS A 43 -7.04 -3.37 17.97
C LYS A 43 -6.12 -2.61 17.01
N TRP A 44 -5.33 -3.36 16.26
CA TRP A 44 -4.53 -2.80 15.18
C TRP A 44 -5.39 -2.42 13.99
N SER A 45 -5.02 -1.34 13.33
CA SER A 45 -5.74 -0.80 12.18
C SER A 45 -4.77 -0.17 11.19
N LEU A 46 -5.22 -0.02 9.96
CA LEU A 46 -4.57 0.88 9.01
C LEU A 46 -4.76 2.32 9.48
N PRO A 47 -3.76 3.21 9.31
CA PRO A 47 -3.97 4.65 9.42
C PRO A 47 -5.18 5.08 8.62
N GLY A 48 -6.10 5.84 9.22
CA GLY A 48 -7.33 6.19 8.53
C GLY A 48 -8.22 7.16 9.31
N GLY A 49 -9.19 7.76 8.61
CA GLY A 49 -10.13 8.69 9.19
C GLY A 49 -11.11 9.26 8.20
N PHE A 50 -11.98 10.15 8.65
CA PHE A 50 -12.99 10.78 7.82
C PHE A 50 -12.43 11.96 7.01
N VAL A 51 -12.97 12.12 5.81
CA VAL A 51 -12.74 13.27 4.94
C VAL A 51 -13.54 14.45 5.48
N GLN A 52 -12.92 15.61 5.60
CA GLN A 52 -13.56 16.87 6.02
C GLN A 52 -14.29 17.54 4.84
N SER A 53 -15.14 18.49 5.15
CA SER A 53 -16.00 19.13 4.13
C SER A 53 -15.26 20.05 3.16
N ASP A 54 -14.06 20.46 3.53
CA ASP A 54 -13.24 21.47 2.84
C ASP A 54 -11.94 20.92 2.24
N GLU A 55 -11.85 19.59 2.11
CA GLU A 55 -10.69 18.91 1.56
C GLU A 55 -11.06 17.84 0.51
N THR A 56 -10.15 17.56 -0.39
CA THR A 56 -10.23 16.41 -1.31
C THR A 56 -9.89 15.11 -0.59
N ILE A 57 -10.21 13.97 -1.21
CA ILE A 57 -9.89 12.64 -0.66
C ILE A 57 -8.37 12.45 -0.54
N GLU A 58 -7.60 12.97 -1.50
CA GLU A 58 -6.14 12.94 -1.53
C GLU A 58 -5.53 13.79 -0.41
N GLU A 59 -6.06 15.00 -0.19
CA GLU A 59 -5.65 15.88 0.91
C GLU A 59 -5.96 15.24 2.26
N ALA A 60 -7.14 14.63 2.41
CA ALA A 60 -7.51 13.88 3.60
C ALA A 60 -6.52 12.73 3.87
N ALA A 61 -6.19 11.94 2.84
CA ALA A 61 -5.26 10.82 2.97
C ALA A 61 -3.87 11.31 3.44
N LYS A 62 -3.35 12.39 2.84
CA LYS A 62 -2.07 12.98 3.24
C LYS A 62 -2.11 13.53 4.67
N ARG A 63 -3.14 14.32 5.00
CA ARG A 63 -3.33 14.91 6.32
C ARG A 63 -3.42 13.85 7.43
N ILE A 64 -4.24 12.83 7.21
CA ILE A 64 -4.46 11.76 8.18
C ILE A 64 -3.18 10.94 8.35
N PHE A 65 -2.52 10.59 7.26
CA PHE A 65 -1.26 9.85 7.33
C PHE A 65 -0.20 10.60 8.15
N ILE A 66 0.03 11.88 7.85
CA ILE A 66 1.00 12.71 8.58
C ILE A 66 0.59 12.85 10.05
N LYS A 67 -0.70 13.08 10.33
CA LYS A 67 -1.21 13.23 11.69
C LYS A 67 -1.02 11.98 12.53
N GLU A 68 -1.33 10.80 11.97
CA GLU A 68 -1.29 9.54 12.72
C GLU A 68 0.12 8.95 12.84
N THR A 69 0.99 9.22 11.87
CA THR A 69 2.30 8.57 11.81
C THR A 69 3.48 9.50 12.02
N GLY A 70 3.28 10.80 11.87
CA GLY A 70 4.37 11.79 11.83
C GLY A 70 5.22 11.74 10.56
N LEU A 71 4.84 10.92 9.57
CA LEU A 71 5.61 10.67 8.35
C LEU A 71 5.05 11.42 7.15
N THR A 72 5.94 11.68 6.19
CA THR A 72 5.56 12.10 4.84
C THR A 72 5.84 10.94 3.89
N PRO A 73 4.84 10.41 3.18
CA PRO A 73 5.06 9.31 2.26
C PRO A 73 5.79 9.78 1.00
N ASN A 74 6.73 8.97 0.49
CA ASN A 74 7.40 9.24 -0.79
C ASN A 74 6.48 8.98 -1.99
N TYR A 75 5.45 8.18 -1.76
CA TYR A 75 4.44 7.83 -2.74
C TYR A 75 3.11 7.66 -2.03
N LEU A 76 2.04 8.19 -2.61
CA LEU A 76 0.67 8.04 -2.14
C LEU A 76 -0.25 7.97 -3.35
N SER A 77 -0.94 6.85 -3.53
CA SER A 77 -1.84 6.63 -4.66
C SER A 77 -3.08 5.85 -4.25
N GLN A 78 -4.23 6.30 -4.73
CA GLN A 78 -5.48 5.58 -4.56
C GLN A 78 -5.43 4.22 -5.28
N PHE A 79 -5.98 3.17 -4.66
CA PHE A 79 -6.06 1.88 -5.33
C PHE A 79 -7.47 1.27 -5.38
N ARG A 80 -8.30 1.44 -4.36
CA ARG A 80 -9.65 0.86 -4.33
C ARG A 80 -10.58 1.62 -3.39
N THR A 81 -11.89 1.57 -3.69
CA THR A 81 -12.95 2.06 -2.80
C THR A 81 -13.76 0.88 -2.26
N TYR A 82 -13.97 0.88 -0.94
CA TYR A 82 -14.74 -0.13 -0.21
C TYR A 82 -16.06 0.49 0.25
N SER A 83 -17.16 -0.11 -0.17
CA SER A 83 -18.50 0.48 0.05
C SER A 83 -19.53 -0.51 0.57
N ASN A 84 -19.12 -1.69 1.08
CA ASN A 84 -20.05 -2.63 1.69
C ASN A 84 -20.77 -1.96 2.86
N SER A 85 -22.09 -2.03 2.88
CA SER A 85 -22.91 -1.36 3.91
C SER A 85 -22.74 -1.93 5.32
N LYS A 86 -22.19 -3.13 5.43
CA LYS A 86 -21.95 -3.80 6.73
C LYS A 86 -20.54 -3.55 7.29
N ARG A 87 -19.63 -2.94 6.51
CA ARG A 87 -18.21 -2.81 6.90
C ARG A 87 -17.97 -1.90 8.12
N ASP A 88 -18.77 -0.86 8.25
CA ASP A 88 -18.69 0.08 9.38
C ASP A 88 -20.09 0.52 9.78
N GLN A 89 -20.56 0.03 10.90
CA GLN A 89 -21.92 0.28 11.39
C GLN A 89 -21.96 1.30 12.54
N ARG A 90 -20.85 2.03 12.78
CA ARG A 90 -20.72 2.92 13.94
C ARG A 90 -21.56 4.16 13.87
N VAL A 91 -21.77 4.68 12.69
CA VAL A 91 -22.31 6.03 12.55
C VAL A 91 -23.82 5.97 12.49
N ILE A 92 -24.45 6.59 13.46
CA ILE A 92 -25.89 6.84 13.49
C ILE A 92 -26.07 8.31 13.16
N ASP A 93 -26.86 8.62 12.14
CA ASP A 93 -27.29 10.01 11.88
C ASP A 93 -28.14 10.47 13.08
N GLU A 94 -27.61 11.42 13.83
CA GLU A 94 -28.26 11.92 15.07
C GLU A 94 -29.66 12.51 14.83
N LYS A 95 -29.96 12.96 13.61
CA LYS A 95 -31.24 13.56 13.25
C LYS A 95 -32.29 12.54 12.84
N THR A 96 -31.87 11.44 12.19
CA THR A 96 -32.80 10.43 11.65
C THR A 96 -32.78 9.14 12.43
N GLY A 97 -31.79 8.91 13.29
CA GLY A 97 -31.58 7.62 13.97
C GLY A 97 -31.14 6.50 13.04
N GLU A 98 -30.93 6.78 11.75
CA GLU A 98 -30.52 5.80 10.74
C GLU A 98 -29.00 5.61 10.75
N LYS A 99 -28.54 4.39 10.42
CA LYS A 99 -27.14 4.12 10.26
C LYS A 99 -26.59 4.80 8.99
N ALA A 100 -25.61 5.69 9.16
CA ALA A 100 -24.94 6.29 8.02
C ALA A 100 -24.01 5.26 7.36
N ARG A 101 -24.03 5.20 6.03
CA ARG A 101 -23.12 4.38 5.24
C ARG A 101 -21.74 5.02 5.22
N VAL A 102 -20.69 4.24 5.47
CA VAL A 102 -19.31 4.69 5.30
C VAL A 102 -18.72 4.12 4.01
N ILE A 103 -18.27 5.01 3.14
CA ILE A 103 -17.53 4.69 1.91
C ILE A 103 -16.07 5.03 2.19
N THR A 104 -15.17 4.05 2.02
CA THR A 104 -13.75 4.27 2.30
C THR A 104 -12.95 4.13 1.02
N THR A 105 -12.20 5.17 0.71
CA THR A 105 -11.19 5.15 -0.35
C THR A 105 -9.84 4.79 0.25
N SER A 106 -9.22 3.74 -0.28
CA SER A 106 -7.95 3.24 0.24
C SER A 106 -6.78 3.63 -0.65
N PHE A 107 -5.68 4.01 0.00
CA PHE A 107 -4.44 4.45 -0.61
C PHE A 107 -3.30 3.50 -0.29
N THR A 108 -2.41 3.30 -1.25
CA THR A 108 -1.09 2.72 -1.01
C THR A 108 -0.10 3.85 -0.82
N ALA A 109 0.65 3.80 0.26
CA ALA A 109 1.79 4.68 0.52
C ALA A 109 3.09 3.88 0.54
N ILE A 110 4.20 4.51 0.16
CA ILE A 110 5.54 3.95 0.26
C ILE A 110 6.38 4.92 1.07
N TYR A 111 7.10 4.37 2.04
CA TYR A 111 8.05 5.08 2.87
C TYR A 111 9.47 4.53 2.66
N THR A 112 10.46 5.41 2.55
CA THR A 112 11.88 5.05 2.47
C THR A 112 12.64 5.64 3.65
N ASP A 113 13.56 4.88 4.23
CA ASP A 113 14.31 5.26 5.43
C ASP A 113 15.32 6.43 5.26
N ASN A 114 15.33 7.10 4.12
CA ASN A 114 16.20 8.27 3.87
C ASN A 114 15.85 9.50 4.69
N GLN A 115 14.66 9.55 5.25
CA GLN A 115 14.31 10.52 6.26
C GLN A 115 14.57 9.85 7.61
N ARG A 116 15.46 10.44 8.44
CA ARG A 116 15.68 9.98 9.80
C ARG A 116 14.34 9.83 10.49
N PHE A 117 13.87 8.61 10.50
CA PHE A 117 12.63 8.22 11.11
C PHE A 117 12.84 8.25 12.62
N VAL A 118 12.45 9.32 13.24
CA VAL A 118 12.16 9.32 14.65
C VAL A 118 10.69 8.98 14.79
N LEU A 119 10.30 7.71 14.48
CA LEU A 119 9.31 7.14 15.37
C LEU A 119 9.94 7.29 16.74
N HIS A 120 9.26 7.96 17.63
CA HIS A 120 9.53 7.69 19.03
C HIS A 120 9.36 6.18 19.17
N GLU A 121 10.48 5.46 19.25
CA GLU A 121 10.54 3.98 19.33
C GLU A 121 9.71 3.43 20.48
N GLU A 122 9.15 4.29 21.29
CA GLU A 122 8.34 4.04 22.46
C GLU A 122 6.81 4.20 22.25
N SER A 123 6.34 4.54 21.04
CA SER A 123 4.90 4.54 20.80
C SER A 123 4.42 3.09 20.62
N ASN A 124 3.89 2.51 21.69
CA ASN A 124 3.20 1.20 21.65
C ASN A 124 2.02 1.16 20.67
N ASP A 125 1.69 2.29 20.07
CA ASP A 125 0.48 2.49 19.27
C ASP A 125 0.75 2.59 17.75
N ILE A 126 2.03 2.60 17.32
CA ILE A 126 2.41 2.58 15.91
C ILE A 126 3.56 1.58 15.72
N LYS A 127 3.38 0.63 14.81
CA LYS A 127 4.38 -0.44 14.61
C LYS A 127 4.43 -0.90 13.17
N TRP A 128 5.65 -1.26 12.74
CA TRP A 128 5.90 -1.96 11.50
C TRP A 128 5.74 -3.46 11.68
N PHE A 129 4.93 -4.07 10.85
CA PHE A 129 4.69 -5.51 10.83
C PHE A 129 5.23 -6.11 9.53
N LYS A 130 5.92 -7.25 9.63
CA LYS A 130 6.38 -8.01 8.47
C LYS A 130 5.19 -8.59 7.72
N ILE A 131 5.21 -8.54 6.40
CA ILE A 131 4.14 -9.06 5.55
C ILE A 131 4.69 -10.05 4.52
N PRO A 132 5.15 -11.23 4.94
CA PRO A 132 5.53 -12.28 4.00
C PRO A 132 4.31 -12.74 3.21
N ARG A 133 4.53 -13.15 1.96
CA ARG A 133 3.47 -13.70 1.10
C ARG A 133 2.84 -14.96 1.69
N LYS A 134 3.69 -15.83 2.26
CA LYS A 134 3.25 -17.02 2.98
C LYS A 134 3.14 -16.72 4.47
N TYR A 135 2.11 -17.28 5.11
CA TYR A 135 1.92 -17.18 6.57
C TYR A 135 1.72 -15.75 7.09
N LEU A 136 1.05 -14.90 6.32
CA LEU A 136 0.77 -13.51 6.70
C LEU A 136 0.14 -13.42 8.11
N THR A 137 -0.78 -14.32 8.45
CA THR A 137 -1.46 -14.38 9.74
C THR A 137 -0.53 -14.62 10.94
N ARG A 138 0.70 -15.11 10.73
CA ARG A 138 1.69 -15.22 11.81
C ARG A 138 2.28 -13.88 12.23
N TYR A 139 2.23 -12.89 11.36
CA TYR A 139 2.90 -11.59 11.54
C TYR A 139 1.92 -10.44 11.68
N ILE A 140 0.74 -10.59 11.13
CA ILE A 140 -0.34 -9.60 11.19
C ILE A 140 -1.47 -10.15 12.06
N PRO A 141 -1.99 -9.37 13.01
CA PRO A 141 -3.16 -9.78 13.79
C PRO A 141 -4.36 -10.03 12.89
N GLU A 142 -4.93 -11.23 12.94
CA GLU A 142 -6.15 -11.57 12.18
C GLU A 142 -7.36 -10.74 12.64
N ASP A 143 -7.35 -10.30 13.89
CA ASP A 143 -8.41 -9.54 14.51
C ASP A 143 -8.20 -8.02 14.37
N MET A 144 -7.69 -7.56 13.23
CA MET A 144 -7.62 -6.13 12.91
C MET A 144 -9.00 -5.48 12.97
N ALA A 145 -9.00 -4.16 13.18
CA ALA A 145 -10.23 -3.39 13.20
C ALA A 145 -10.91 -3.41 11.82
N PHE A 146 -12.24 -3.53 11.80
CA PHE A 146 -13.06 -3.52 10.58
C PHE A 146 -12.67 -4.59 9.57
N ASP A 147 -12.62 -4.21 8.29
CA ASP A 147 -12.15 -4.97 7.15
C ASP A 147 -10.69 -4.62 6.76
N HIS A 148 -9.91 -4.08 7.70
CA HIS A 148 -8.57 -3.58 7.43
C HIS A 148 -7.59 -4.68 7.03
N PHE A 149 -7.82 -5.92 7.48
CA PHE A 149 -7.02 -7.06 7.04
C PHE A 149 -7.22 -7.35 5.55
N ASP A 150 -8.48 -7.33 5.07
CA ASP A 150 -8.79 -7.54 3.66
C ASP A 150 -8.23 -6.42 2.78
N ILE A 151 -8.32 -5.17 3.25
CA ILE A 151 -7.72 -4.01 2.57
C ILE A 151 -6.20 -4.16 2.45
N LEU A 152 -5.53 -4.64 3.51
CA LEU A 152 -4.10 -4.92 3.50
C LEU A 152 -3.73 -5.99 2.47
N LEU A 153 -4.49 -7.09 2.42
CA LEU A 153 -4.29 -8.16 1.43
C LEU A 153 -4.42 -7.64 0.00
N ASP A 154 -5.50 -6.92 -0.28
CA ASP A 154 -5.75 -6.33 -1.60
C ASP A 154 -4.61 -5.41 -2.02
N SER A 155 -4.16 -4.52 -1.11
CA SER A 155 -3.05 -3.59 -1.39
C SER A 155 -1.73 -4.31 -1.63
N SER A 156 -1.44 -5.36 -0.83
CA SER A 156 -0.21 -6.15 -0.97
C SER A 156 -0.16 -6.89 -2.30
N ASN A 157 -1.29 -7.46 -2.73
CA ASN A 157 -1.39 -8.13 -4.02
C ASN A 157 -1.23 -7.13 -5.16
N ARG A 158 -1.90 -5.99 -5.07
CA ARG A 158 -1.79 -4.94 -6.08
C ARG A 158 -0.36 -4.39 -6.19
N LEU A 159 0.35 -4.22 -5.06
CA LEU A 159 1.75 -3.82 -5.06
C LEU A 159 2.60 -4.79 -5.87
N ARG A 160 2.45 -6.10 -5.64
CA ARG A 160 3.19 -7.15 -6.37
C ARG A 160 2.92 -7.11 -7.87
N ILE A 161 1.66 -6.92 -8.26
CA ILE A 161 1.27 -6.81 -9.67
C ILE A 161 1.80 -5.51 -10.28
N SER A 162 1.73 -4.39 -9.54
CA SER A 162 2.17 -3.09 -10.05
C SER A 162 3.65 -3.05 -10.40
N LEU A 163 4.49 -3.85 -9.73
CA LEU A 163 5.91 -4.00 -10.08
C LEU A 163 6.13 -4.57 -11.49
N GLU A 164 5.19 -5.35 -12.02
CA GLU A 164 5.28 -5.88 -13.38
C GLU A 164 5.04 -4.81 -14.45
N TYR A 165 4.26 -3.78 -14.14
CA TYR A 165 3.71 -2.84 -15.12
C TYR A 165 4.18 -1.39 -14.93
N SER A 166 4.94 -1.11 -13.87
CA SER A 166 5.32 0.27 -13.55
C SER A 166 6.67 0.38 -12.87
N GLY A 167 7.26 1.57 -12.90
CA GLY A 167 8.49 1.91 -12.20
C GLY A 167 8.39 2.00 -10.68
N LEU A 168 7.37 1.40 -10.06
CA LEU A 168 7.06 1.56 -8.63
C LEU A 168 8.21 1.13 -7.70
N ALA A 169 9.09 0.22 -8.16
CA ALA A 169 10.23 -0.24 -7.38
C ALA A 169 11.15 0.91 -6.93
N THR A 170 11.34 1.94 -7.76
CA THR A 170 12.18 3.09 -7.42
C THR A 170 11.63 3.93 -6.28
N ARG A 171 10.33 3.83 -5.98
CA ARG A 171 9.71 4.53 -4.85
C ARG A 171 10.14 4.01 -3.48
N PHE A 172 10.72 2.81 -3.42
CA PHE A 172 11.33 2.23 -2.22
C PHE A 172 12.80 2.61 -2.04
N LEU A 173 13.38 3.34 -3.00
CA LEU A 173 14.79 3.66 -3.07
C LEU A 173 15.06 5.16 -2.84
N PRO A 174 16.29 5.51 -2.42
CA PRO A 174 16.74 6.90 -2.42
C PRO A 174 16.83 7.48 -3.83
N GLU A 175 17.10 8.78 -3.94
CA GLU A 175 17.25 9.48 -5.23
C GLU A 175 18.31 8.82 -6.13
N TYR A 176 19.42 8.34 -5.53
CA TYR A 176 20.49 7.63 -6.22
C TYR A 176 20.56 6.19 -5.75
N PHE A 177 20.56 5.27 -6.67
CA PHE A 177 20.52 3.83 -6.39
C PHE A 177 21.30 3.03 -7.42
N THR A 178 21.53 1.75 -7.15
CA THR A 178 22.15 0.78 -8.05
C THR A 178 21.11 -0.16 -8.65
N LEU A 179 21.42 -0.79 -9.78
CA LEU A 179 20.53 -1.81 -10.36
C LEU A 179 20.34 -3.02 -9.43
N GLY A 180 21.36 -3.32 -8.61
CA GLY A 180 21.23 -4.35 -7.57
C GLY A 180 20.17 -4.02 -6.54
N GLN A 181 20.08 -2.76 -6.09
CA GLN A 181 19.03 -2.34 -5.15
C GLN A 181 17.63 -2.43 -5.76
N ILE A 182 17.48 -2.12 -7.06
CA ILE A 182 16.19 -2.37 -7.73
C ILE A 182 15.87 -3.86 -7.73
N GLN A 183 16.83 -4.73 -8.07
CA GLN A 183 16.67 -6.18 -8.05
C GLN A 183 16.24 -6.68 -6.66
N ASP A 184 16.89 -6.19 -5.60
CA ASP A 184 16.54 -6.51 -4.22
C ASP A 184 15.07 -6.18 -3.92
N ILE A 185 14.54 -5.04 -4.39
CA ILE A 185 13.13 -4.70 -4.21
C ILE A 185 12.21 -5.74 -4.84
N TYR A 186 12.50 -6.14 -6.08
CA TYR A 186 11.71 -7.17 -6.77
C TYR A 186 11.78 -8.51 -6.04
N GLU A 187 12.98 -8.95 -5.65
CA GLU A 187 13.19 -10.20 -4.92
C GLU A 187 12.46 -10.23 -3.58
N ILE A 188 12.55 -9.14 -2.82
CA ILE A 188 11.88 -9.00 -1.53
C ILE A 188 10.36 -9.03 -1.68
N ILE A 189 9.79 -8.22 -2.59
CA ILE A 189 8.33 -8.10 -2.71
C ILE A 189 7.72 -9.33 -3.36
N TRP A 190 8.41 -9.96 -4.31
CA TRP A 190 7.96 -11.18 -4.97
C TRP A 190 8.33 -12.47 -4.23
N GLU A 191 9.27 -12.39 -3.27
CA GLU A 191 9.83 -13.55 -2.54
C GLU A 191 10.39 -14.60 -3.50
N VAL A 192 11.23 -14.16 -4.43
CA VAL A 192 11.89 -14.97 -5.45
C VAL A 192 13.35 -14.56 -5.58
N GLU A 193 14.19 -15.44 -6.09
CA GLU A 193 15.54 -15.11 -6.57
C GLU A 193 15.47 -14.84 -8.06
N LEU A 194 16.14 -13.78 -8.50
CA LEU A 194 16.20 -13.37 -9.91
C LEU A 194 17.63 -13.51 -10.43
N ASP A 195 17.77 -14.04 -11.65
CA ASP A 195 19.09 -14.04 -12.31
C ASP A 195 19.54 -12.60 -12.59
N PRO A 196 20.71 -12.17 -12.04
CA PRO A 196 21.14 -10.78 -12.14
C PRO A 196 21.40 -10.30 -13.58
N ALA A 197 21.87 -11.17 -14.47
CA ALA A 197 22.18 -10.78 -15.84
C ALA A 197 20.89 -10.54 -16.63
N ASN A 198 19.95 -11.48 -16.57
CA ASN A 198 18.65 -11.38 -17.23
C ASN A 198 17.82 -10.21 -16.66
N PHE A 199 17.87 -9.99 -15.34
CA PHE A 199 17.14 -8.90 -14.72
C PHE A 199 17.70 -7.54 -15.14
N ARG A 200 19.03 -7.38 -15.16
CA ARG A 200 19.70 -6.16 -15.60
C ARG A 200 19.36 -5.85 -17.06
N GLU A 201 19.40 -6.85 -17.94
CA GLU A 201 19.04 -6.68 -19.35
C GLU A 201 17.60 -6.17 -19.50
N LYS A 202 16.66 -6.76 -18.76
CA LYS A 202 15.26 -6.29 -18.76
C LYS A 202 15.12 -4.86 -18.28
N LEU A 203 15.81 -4.48 -17.19
CA LEU A 203 15.76 -3.12 -16.66
C LEU A 203 16.31 -2.09 -17.65
N THR A 204 17.45 -2.38 -18.28
CA THR A 204 18.11 -1.44 -19.19
C THR A 204 17.36 -1.28 -20.52
N ASN A 205 16.52 -2.25 -20.88
CA ASN A 205 15.66 -2.18 -22.06
C ASN A 205 14.38 -1.35 -21.85
N VAL A 206 14.10 -0.91 -20.61
CA VAL A 206 12.98 -0.01 -20.33
C VAL A 206 13.44 1.42 -20.58
N GLU A 207 13.06 1.99 -21.72
CA GLU A 207 13.40 3.35 -22.08
C GLU A 207 12.78 4.38 -21.11
N GLY A 208 13.56 5.39 -20.75
CA GLY A 208 13.11 6.56 -20.00
C GLY A 208 12.92 6.37 -18.50
N TRP A 209 12.95 5.13 -17.96
CA TRP A 209 12.69 4.91 -16.55
C TRP A 209 13.85 5.34 -15.64
N ILE A 210 15.03 4.81 -15.90
CA ILE A 210 16.22 5.07 -15.09
C ILE A 210 17.36 5.58 -15.97
N LYS A 211 18.17 6.47 -15.43
CA LYS A 211 19.31 7.05 -16.12
C LYS A 211 20.56 6.91 -15.27
N GLU A 212 21.63 6.43 -15.91
CA GLU A 212 22.95 6.44 -15.28
C GLU A 212 23.38 7.87 -14.95
N THR A 213 23.99 8.03 -13.79
CA THR A 213 24.48 9.34 -13.31
C THR A 213 25.89 9.21 -12.76
N LYS A 214 26.65 10.30 -12.89
CA LYS A 214 27.96 10.43 -12.24
C LYS A 214 27.85 10.91 -10.79
N SER A 215 26.68 11.38 -10.39
CA SER A 215 26.39 11.77 -9.02
C SER A 215 26.20 10.54 -8.15
N GLU A 216 26.69 10.60 -6.93
CA GLU A 216 26.56 9.56 -5.91
C GLU A 216 25.88 10.13 -4.66
N PRO A 217 25.29 9.30 -3.80
CA PRO A 217 24.77 9.74 -2.51
C PRO A 217 25.86 10.41 -1.69
N LYS A 218 25.52 11.52 -1.01
CA LYS A 218 26.47 12.21 -0.12
C LYS A 218 27.01 11.34 1.00
N ASP A 219 26.22 10.34 1.39
CA ASP A 219 26.51 9.40 2.48
C ASP A 219 27.00 8.04 1.95
N ALA A 220 27.49 7.98 0.70
CA ALA A 220 28.02 6.76 0.13
C ALA A 220 29.24 6.29 0.93
N GLU A 221 29.09 5.10 1.55
CA GLU A 221 30.22 4.51 2.27
C GLU A 221 31.38 4.16 1.34
N PRO A 222 32.64 4.44 1.74
CA PRO A 222 33.80 4.02 0.97
C PRO A 222 33.83 2.49 0.85
N ARG A 223 33.76 1.98 -0.37
CA ARG A 223 33.83 0.54 -0.64
C ARG A 223 35.18 0.17 -1.24
N ARG A 224 35.70 -1.02 -0.86
CA ARG A 224 36.87 -1.60 -1.54
C ARG A 224 36.41 -2.19 -2.89
N GLY A 225 37.10 -1.85 -3.98
CA GLY A 225 36.84 -2.40 -5.30
C GLY A 225 36.36 -1.34 -6.31
N LYS A 226 35.81 -1.80 -7.45
CA LYS A 226 35.26 -0.90 -8.48
C LYS A 226 34.06 -0.14 -7.93
N PRO A 227 34.01 1.19 -8.08
CA PRO A 227 32.83 1.96 -7.67
C PRO A 227 31.55 1.45 -8.33
N PRO A 228 30.41 1.44 -7.62
CA PRO A 228 29.15 1.07 -8.22
C PRO A 228 28.73 2.10 -9.28
N THR A 229 28.00 1.65 -10.28
CA THR A 229 27.32 2.56 -11.21
C THR A 229 26.03 3.02 -10.55
N TRP A 230 25.88 4.34 -10.46
CA TRP A 230 24.70 4.98 -9.88
C TRP A 230 23.68 5.33 -10.94
N TYR A 231 22.42 5.20 -10.56
CA TYR A 231 21.27 5.52 -11.39
C TYR A 231 20.33 6.43 -10.62
N LYS A 232 19.52 7.18 -11.33
CA LYS A 232 18.38 7.90 -10.79
C LYS A 232 17.14 7.68 -11.63
N GLU A 233 15.98 7.82 -11.05
CA GLU A 233 14.72 7.82 -11.79
C GLU A 233 14.67 9.03 -12.71
N HIS A 234 14.23 8.82 -13.95
CA HIS A 234 14.06 9.89 -14.93
C HIS A 234 12.57 10.17 -15.14
N ASP A 235 11.81 9.15 -15.53
CA ASP A 235 10.36 9.19 -15.67
C ASP A 235 9.75 7.94 -15.03
N ILE A 236 8.44 7.95 -14.76
CA ILE A 236 7.70 6.76 -14.34
C ILE A 236 6.92 6.23 -15.55
N PRO A 237 7.53 5.38 -16.37
CA PRO A 237 6.81 4.84 -17.51
C PRO A 237 5.79 3.82 -17.07
N GLN A 238 4.68 3.75 -17.78
CA GLN A 238 3.96 2.49 -17.89
C GLN A 238 4.79 1.61 -18.82
N PHE A 239 5.14 0.42 -18.38
CA PHE A 239 5.97 -0.48 -19.18
C PHE A 239 5.17 -1.02 -20.36
N ASP A 240 5.66 -0.81 -21.57
CA ASP A 240 5.18 -1.52 -22.76
C ASP A 240 5.58 -3.01 -22.69
N ARG A 241 6.65 -3.32 -21.96
CA ARG A 241 7.13 -4.68 -21.71
C ARG A 241 7.24 -4.95 -20.23
N MET A 242 6.55 -5.98 -19.79
CA MET A 242 6.53 -6.40 -18.39
C MET A 242 7.87 -6.96 -17.92
N ILE A 243 8.30 -6.58 -16.73
CA ILE A 243 9.26 -7.33 -15.95
C ILE A 243 8.46 -8.47 -15.31
N SER A 244 8.35 -9.60 -15.99
CA SER A 244 7.47 -10.69 -15.55
C SER A 244 7.97 -11.33 -14.26
N ASN A 245 7.07 -11.47 -13.29
CA ASN A 245 7.30 -12.29 -12.11
C ASN A 245 7.38 -13.78 -12.53
N PRO A 246 8.46 -14.52 -12.22
CA PRO A 246 8.57 -15.94 -12.55
C PRO A 246 7.43 -16.79 -12.00
N ASN A 247 6.83 -16.36 -10.89
CA ASN A 247 5.70 -17.02 -10.24
C ASN A 247 4.35 -16.32 -10.53
N GLY A 248 4.31 -15.40 -11.49
CA GLY A 248 3.14 -14.54 -11.76
C GLY A 248 1.88 -15.31 -12.13
N ALA A 249 1.99 -16.41 -12.88
CA ALA A 249 0.85 -17.26 -13.21
C ALA A 249 0.20 -17.87 -11.95
N VAL A 250 1.01 -18.38 -11.02
CA VAL A 250 0.55 -18.96 -9.74
C VAL A 250 -0.12 -17.93 -8.84
N ILE A 251 0.34 -16.66 -8.90
CA ILE A 251 -0.27 -15.56 -8.15
C ILE A 251 -1.66 -15.28 -8.70
N ARG A 252 -1.80 -15.15 -10.03
CA ARG A 252 -3.07 -14.83 -10.70
C ARG A 252 -4.12 -15.93 -10.52
N GLU A 253 -3.72 -17.20 -10.53
CA GLU A 253 -4.63 -18.31 -10.25
C GLU A 253 -5.16 -18.26 -8.81
N LYS A 254 -4.30 -18.01 -7.82
CA LYS A 254 -4.70 -17.89 -6.41
C LYS A 254 -5.51 -16.63 -6.12
N GLU A 255 -5.20 -15.53 -6.79
CA GLU A 255 -5.99 -14.30 -6.71
C GLU A 255 -7.37 -14.48 -7.32
N SER A 256 -7.47 -15.20 -8.43
CA SER A 256 -8.75 -15.58 -9.03
C SER A 256 -9.57 -16.49 -8.11
N GLU A 257 -8.92 -17.41 -7.40
CA GLU A 257 -9.56 -18.30 -6.44
C GLU A 257 -9.98 -17.54 -5.16
N TYR A 258 -9.14 -16.64 -4.68
CA TYR A 258 -9.45 -15.75 -3.56
C TYR A 258 -10.59 -14.79 -3.91
N GLN A 259 -10.57 -14.19 -5.11
CA GLN A 259 -11.62 -13.31 -5.59
C GLN A 259 -12.95 -14.09 -5.75
N LYS A 260 -12.91 -15.30 -6.28
CA LYS A 260 -14.09 -16.18 -6.34
C LYS A 260 -14.63 -16.54 -4.96
N ASN A 261 -13.75 -16.75 -3.98
CA ASN A 261 -14.17 -17.02 -2.61
C ASN A 261 -14.77 -15.76 -1.94
N LEU A 262 -14.20 -14.56 -2.20
CA LEU A 262 -14.79 -13.30 -1.78
C LEU A 262 -16.15 -13.06 -2.45
N ASP A 263 -16.27 -13.30 -3.76
CA ASP A 263 -17.52 -13.16 -4.50
C ASP A 263 -18.57 -14.17 -4.01
N ASN A 264 -18.17 -15.38 -3.65
CA ASN A 264 -19.05 -16.39 -3.05
C ASN A 264 -19.48 -16.02 -1.61
N LEU A 265 -18.62 -15.36 -0.83
CA LEU A 265 -18.96 -14.88 0.51
C LEU A 265 -19.80 -13.58 0.47
N THR A 266 -19.70 -12.81 -0.62
CA THR A 266 -20.50 -11.60 -0.84
C THR A 266 -21.72 -11.82 -1.73
N GLY A 267 -21.80 -12.96 -2.39
CA GLY A 267 -22.74 -13.30 -3.44
C GLY A 267 -23.98 -14.02 -2.99
N GLU A 268 -24.83 -13.40 -2.16
CA GLU A 268 -26.29 -13.56 -2.21
C GLU A 268 -26.95 -12.21 -1.96
N ILE A 269 -26.82 -11.33 -2.96
CA ILE A 269 -27.76 -10.21 -3.07
C ILE A 269 -28.74 -10.62 -4.17
N PRO A 270 -29.98 -10.98 -3.85
CA PRO A 270 -30.99 -11.16 -4.88
C PRO A 270 -31.17 -9.81 -5.59
N ILE A 271 -30.98 -9.81 -6.90
CA ILE A 271 -31.36 -8.69 -7.74
C ILE A 271 -32.88 -8.58 -7.60
N ILE A 272 -33.35 -7.60 -6.84
CA ILE A 272 -34.76 -7.26 -6.84
C ILE A 272 -35.00 -6.52 -8.17
N ASN A 273 -35.49 -7.27 -9.15
CA ASN A 273 -36.09 -6.69 -10.34
C ASN A 273 -37.40 -6.01 -9.90
N ASN A 274 -37.45 -4.70 -10.03
CA ASN A 274 -38.67 -3.92 -10.21
C ASN A 274 -38.56 -3.13 -11.49
#